data_ec516390359b631504896e38336395b4
#
_entry.id   ec516390359b631504896e38336395b4
#
_cell.length_a   1.000
_cell.length_b   1.000
_cell.length_c   1.000
_cell.angle_alpha   90.00
_cell.angle_beta   90.00
_cell.angle_gamma   90.00
#
_symmetry.space_group_name_H-M   'P 1'
#
loop_
_entity.id
_entity.type
_entity.pdbx_description
1 polymer ?
#
loop_
_entity_poly.entity_id
_entity_poly.type
_entity_poly.pdbx_seq_one_letter_code
_entity_poly.pdbx_strand_id
1 'polypeptide(L)'
;MSQPGFFDLDNRYESISKLGDPLEVLDQAIPWETFRPVLSKALRKFKKSNAGCKPYDSVFMFKILVLQSLNNLSDDKTEFMIKDRLSFMRFLGLDFEDKVPDAKTLWLFRDTLTNKNAIDKLFRRFNRYLDRAGLFARQGQLIDASIVPAPVQRNTREENTNIKQGEVPEEWQKQPHKLQQKDTDARWVKKNGRSHYGYKNHVNADRKHKLIRTYVVTDASVHDSRAFDSLLDSSNTGKQVFADSAYRSKAINSTLKEQGLKNEIHHKGYRGMPLTEAKQRV
;
A
#
# COMPACT_ATOMS: atom_id res chain seq x y z
N MET A 1 10.51 -22.19 39.75
CA MET A 1 9.74 -21.32 38.80
C MET A 1 8.96 -20.35 39.67
N SER A 2 9.19 -19.04 39.53
CA SER A 2 8.44 -18.02 40.27
C SER A 2 7.00 -18.01 39.74
N GLN A 3 6.00 -17.91 40.61
CA GLN A 3 4.63 -17.66 40.21
C GLN A 3 4.54 -16.33 39.47
N PRO A 4 3.77 -16.24 38.35
CA PRO A 4 3.55 -14.99 37.66
C PRO A 4 2.95 -13.95 38.61
N GLY A 5 3.62 -12.81 38.77
CA GLY A 5 3.13 -11.69 39.57
C GLY A 5 2.06 -10.91 38.82
N PHE A 6 1.18 -10.25 39.56
CA PHE A 6 0.07 -9.45 39.03
C PHE A 6 0.55 -8.32 38.09
N PHE A 7 1.79 -7.83 38.26
CA PHE A 7 2.38 -6.74 37.45
C PHE A 7 3.42 -7.22 36.42
N ASP A 8 3.58 -8.52 36.23
CA ASP A 8 4.65 -9.02 35.34
C ASP A 8 4.45 -8.61 33.87
N LEU A 9 3.20 -8.53 33.43
CA LEU A 9 2.87 -8.07 32.08
C LEU A 9 3.15 -6.58 31.90
N ASP A 10 2.77 -5.76 32.86
CA ASP A 10 3.00 -4.31 32.85
C ASP A 10 4.51 -3.99 32.86
N ASN A 11 5.27 -4.70 33.69
CA ASN A 11 6.72 -4.59 33.73
C ASN A 11 7.38 -4.97 32.40
N ARG A 12 6.85 -5.99 31.70
CA ARG A 12 7.32 -6.36 30.36
C ARG A 12 6.98 -5.31 29.32
N TYR A 13 5.77 -4.76 29.35
CA TYR A 13 5.38 -3.66 28.46
C TYR A 13 6.24 -2.42 28.67
N GLU A 14 6.52 -2.06 29.92
CA GLU A 14 7.43 -0.96 30.25
C GLU A 14 8.85 -1.21 29.73
N SER A 15 9.35 -2.44 29.88
CA SER A 15 10.65 -2.83 29.33
C SER A 15 10.71 -2.69 27.80
N ILE A 16 9.65 -3.09 27.08
CA ILE A 16 9.56 -2.94 25.62
C ILE A 16 9.51 -1.47 25.23
N SER A 17 8.76 -0.64 25.98
CA SER A 17 8.68 0.81 25.74
C SER A 17 10.04 1.48 25.90
N LYS A 18 10.82 1.10 26.92
CA LYS A 18 12.19 1.60 27.15
C LYS A 18 13.15 1.25 26.00
N LEU A 19 12.89 0.16 25.27
CA LEU A 19 13.65 -0.22 24.07
C LEU A 19 13.21 0.52 22.81
N GLY A 20 12.12 1.32 22.87
CA GLY A 20 11.61 2.10 21.75
C GLY A 20 10.71 1.30 20.81
N ASP A 21 9.55 0.85 21.31
CA ASP A 21 8.56 0.13 20.49
C ASP A 21 7.94 1.06 19.43
N PRO A 22 8.20 0.82 18.12
CA PRO A 22 7.64 1.65 17.05
C PRO A 22 6.12 1.56 16.94
N LEU A 23 5.51 0.47 17.41
CA LEU A 23 4.06 0.30 17.38
C LEU A 23 3.36 1.18 18.43
N GLU A 24 4.01 1.45 19.56
CA GLU A 24 3.50 2.39 20.56
C GLU A 24 3.46 3.81 19.99
N VAL A 25 4.53 4.23 19.30
CA VAL A 25 4.58 5.54 18.62
C VAL A 25 3.50 5.63 17.55
N LEU A 26 3.32 4.56 16.76
CA LEU A 26 2.29 4.50 15.73
C LEU A 26 0.88 4.60 16.32
N ASP A 27 0.62 3.89 17.42
CA ASP A 27 -0.68 3.88 18.07
C ASP A 27 -1.07 5.25 18.63
N GLN A 28 -0.11 5.95 19.19
CA GLN A 28 -0.28 7.32 19.70
C GLN A 28 -0.46 8.35 18.57
N ALA A 29 0.27 8.18 17.45
CA ALA A 29 0.25 9.13 16.34
C ALA A 29 -1.00 9.03 15.47
N ILE A 30 -1.65 7.86 15.38
CA ILE A 30 -2.77 7.61 14.49
C ILE A 30 -4.09 7.63 15.25
N PRO A 31 -5.03 8.55 14.92
CA PRO A 31 -6.37 8.54 15.51
C PRO A 31 -7.24 7.46 14.84
N TRP A 32 -7.08 6.21 15.25
CA TRP A 32 -7.68 5.02 14.63
C TRP A 32 -9.19 5.12 14.45
N GLU A 33 -9.89 5.73 15.40
CA GLU A 33 -11.34 5.91 15.35
C GLU A 33 -11.81 6.77 14.17
N THR A 34 -10.93 7.59 13.60
CA THR A 34 -11.25 8.36 12.39
C THR A 34 -11.62 7.47 11.20
N PHE A 35 -11.15 6.21 11.18
CA PHE A 35 -11.43 5.26 10.09
C PHE A 35 -12.77 4.52 10.27
N ARG A 36 -13.30 4.44 11.50
CA ARG A 36 -14.52 3.70 11.84
C ARG A 36 -15.71 3.97 10.91
N PRO A 37 -16.05 5.21 10.55
CA PRO A 37 -17.21 5.46 9.67
C PRO A 37 -17.07 4.81 8.28
N VAL A 38 -15.85 4.80 7.72
CA VAL A 38 -15.57 4.18 6.40
C VAL A 38 -15.63 2.66 6.53
N LEU A 39 -14.99 2.10 7.56
CA LEU A 39 -14.96 0.67 7.83
C LEU A 39 -16.35 0.10 8.10
N SER A 40 -17.12 0.73 9.00
CA SER A 40 -18.47 0.30 9.34
C SER A 40 -19.40 0.34 8.13
N LYS A 41 -19.26 1.34 7.25
CA LYS A 41 -20.04 1.43 6.01
C LYS A 41 -19.68 0.29 5.04
N ALA A 42 -18.40 -0.03 4.89
CA ALA A 42 -17.93 -1.11 4.02
C ALA A 42 -18.36 -2.50 4.51
N LEU A 43 -18.33 -2.71 5.82
CA LEU A 43 -18.64 -4.00 6.46
C LEU A 43 -20.12 -4.20 6.76
N ARG A 44 -20.96 -3.20 6.50
CA ARG A 44 -22.40 -3.27 6.78
C ARG A 44 -23.03 -4.41 5.97
N LYS A 45 -23.48 -5.44 6.68
CA LYS A 45 -24.31 -6.52 6.14
C LYS A 45 -25.76 -6.30 6.56
N PHE A 46 -26.71 -6.59 5.68
CA PHE A 46 -28.10 -6.69 6.09
C PHE A 46 -28.24 -7.91 7.00
N LYS A 47 -28.50 -7.68 8.27
CA LYS A 47 -28.73 -8.75 9.23
C LYS A 47 -30.06 -9.43 8.88
N LYS A 48 -29.99 -10.74 8.55
CA LYS A 48 -31.18 -11.57 8.39
C LYS A 48 -31.70 -12.07 9.75
N SER A 49 -30.83 -12.20 10.75
CA SER A 49 -31.15 -12.63 12.13
C SER A 49 -30.07 -12.12 13.10
N ASN A 50 -30.31 -12.21 14.40
CA ASN A 50 -29.32 -11.96 15.46
C ASN A 50 -28.50 -13.21 15.81
N ALA A 51 -28.69 -14.31 15.11
CA ALA A 51 -27.91 -15.53 15.29
C ALA A 51 -26.52 -15.43 14.67
N GLY A 52 -25.54 -16.11 15.27
CA GLY A 52 -24.18 -16.21 14.81
C GLY A 52 -23.15 -15.50 15.70
N CYS A 53 -21.86 -15.74 15.42
CA CYS A 53 -20.76 -15.11 16.14
C CYS A 53 -20.76 -13.60 15.88
N LYS A 54 -20.49 -12.81 16.91
CA LYS A 54 -20.31 -11.35 16.76
C LYS A 54 -19.06 -11.08 15.91
N PRO A 55 -19.15 -10.18 14.92
CA PRO A 55 -17.98 -9.80 14.14
C PRO A 55 -16.96 -9.08 15.04
N TYR A 56 -15.68 -9.24 14.71
CA TYR A 56 -14.63 -8.46 15.32
C TYR A 56 -14.84 -6.96 15.06
N ASP A 57 -14.33 -6.13 15.97
CA ASP A 57 -14.36 -4.67 15.78
C ASP A 57 -13.63 -4.28 14.48
N SER A 58 -14.21 -3.34 13.76
CA SER A 58 -13.71 -2.96 12.43
C SER A 58 -12.38 -2.20 12.48
N VAL A 59 -12.15 -1.41 13.53
CA VAL A 59 -10.88 -0.67 13.72
C VAL A 59 -9.80 -1.65 14.17
N PHE A 60 -10.12 -2.58 15.04
CA PHE A 60 -9.24 -3.67 15.45
C PHE A 60 -8.75 -4.48 14.23
N MET A 61 -9.67 -4.91 13.36
CA MET A 61 -9.32 -5.63 12.14
C MET A 61 -8.45 -4.78 11.18
N PHE A 62 -8.72 -3.49 11.11
CA PHE A 62 -7.91 -2.58 10.30
C PHE A 62 -6.50 -2.39 10.87
N LYS A 63 -6.34 -2.30 12.20
CA LYS A 63 -5.02 -2.29 12.86
C LYS A 63 -4.23 -3.56 12.52
N ILE A 64 -4.88 -4.72 12.46
CA ILE A 64 -4.23 -5.99 12.04
C ILE A 64 -3.72 -5.90 10.60
N LEU A 65 -4.48 -5.37 9.64
CA LEU A 65 -4.00 -5.21 8.26
C LEU A 65 -2.81 -4.25 8.18
N VAL A 66 -2.79 -3.20 9.00
CA VAL A 66 -1.64 -2.30 9.10
C VAL A 66 -0.41 -3.04 9.64
N LEU A 67 -0.54 -3.82 10.72
CA LEU A 67 0.52 -4.67 11.25
C LEU A 67 1.06 -5.65 10.21
N GLN A 68 0.16 -6.32 9.50
CA GLN A 68 0.48 -7.25 8.43
C GLN A 68 1.34 -6.58 7.34
N SER A 69 0.91 -5.40 6.88
CA SER A 69 1.61 -4.64 5.84
C SER A 69 2.98 -4.13 6.30
N LEU A 70 3.07 -3.60 7.51
CA LEU A 70 4.32 -3.08 8.08
C LEU A 70 5.39 -4.17 8.25
N ASN A 71 4.96 -5.39 8.55
CA ASN A 71 5.87 -6.51 8.81
C ASN A 71 5.96 -7.49 7.63
N ASN A 72 5.30 -7.21 6.50
CA ASN A 72 5.26 -8.08 5.32
C ASN A 72 4.90 -9.54 5.65
N LEU A 73 3.81 -9.74 6.40
CA LEU A 73 3.36 -11.05 6.87
C LEU A 73 2.29 -11.64 5.94
N SER A 74 2.29 -12.97 5.78
CA SER A 74 1.14 -13.71 5.24
C SER A 74 0.00 -13.75 6.24
N ASP A 75 -1.22 -14.13 5.81
CA ASP A 75 -2.37 -14.23 6.69
C ASP A 75 -2.11 -15.21 7.86
N ASP A 76 -1.56 -16.40 7.57
CA ASP A 76 -1.20 -17.40 8.61
C ASP A 76 -0.12 -16.87 9.57
N LYS A 77 0.92 -16.23 9.03
CA LYS A 77 1.95 -15.63 9.88
C LYS A 77 1.40 -14.50 10.74
N THR A 78 0.45 -13.74 10.24
CA THR A 78 -0.16 -12.64 11.00
C THR A 78 -0.90 -13.20 12.22
N GLU A 79 -1.72 -14.24 12.05
CA GLU A 79 -2.39 -14.89 13.17
C GLU A 79 -1.38 -15.40 14.19
N PHE A 80 -0.33 -16.13 13.74
CA PHE A 80 0.72 -16.64 14.62
C PHE A 80 1.44 -15.51 15.38
N MET A 81 1.88 -14.47 14.66
CA MET A 81 2.67 -13.38 15.25
C MET A 81 1.88 -12.52 16.24
N ILE A 82 0.55 -12.40 16.09
CA ILE A 82 -0.29 -11.72 17.06
C ILE A 82 -0.30 -12.49 18.38
N LYS A 83 -0.35 -13.83 18.32
CA LYS A 83 -0.32 -14.69 19.52
C LYS A 83 1.07 -14.74 20.18
N ASP A 84 2.13 -14.59 19.42
CA ASP A 84 3.53 -14.76 19.86
C ASP A 84 4.14 -13.47 20.41
N ARG A 85 3.77 -12.29 19.87
CA ARG A 85 4.43 -11.01 20.17
C ARG A 85 3.63 -10.12 21.10
N LEU A 86 4.18 -9.84 22.26
CA LEU A 86 3.61 -8.91 23.23
C LEU A 86 3.39 -7.49 22.67
N SER A 87 4.31 -6.99 21.83
CA SER A 87 4.14 -5.68 21.19
C SER A 87 2.93 -5.63 20.24
N PHE A 88 2.62 -6.74 19.56
CA PHE A 88 1.44 -6.85 18.69
C PHE A 88 0.16 -6.91 19.53
N MET A 89 0.15 -7.72 20.59
CA MET A 89 -0.99 -7.80 21.50
C MET A 89 -1.30 -6.43 22.11
N ARG A 90 -0.28 -5.74 22.63
CA ARG A 90 -0.41 -4.38 23.19
C ARG A 90 -0.97 -3.39 22.15
N PHE A 91 -0.41 -3.35 20.95
CA PHE A 91 -0.88 -2.49 19.87
C PHE A 91 -2.34 -2.73 19.50
N LEU A 92 -2.79 -3.96 19.58
CA LEU A 92 -4.17 -4.37 19.28
C LEU A 92 -5.12 -4.24 20.48
N GLY A 93 -4.59 -4.05 21.69
CA GLY A 93 -5.37 -4.02 22.94
C GLY A 93 -5.91 -5.39 23.31
N LEU A 94 -5.13 -6.46 23.09
CA LEU A 94 -5.49 -7.84 23.39
C LEU A 94 -4.86 -8.31 24.70
N ASP A 95 -5.65 -9.05 25.48
CA ASP A 95 -5.17 -9.86 26.59
C ASP A 95 -4.82 -11.29 26.12
N PHE A 96 -4.14 -12.07 26.98
CA PHE A 96 -3.68 -13.42 26.63
C PHE A 96 -4.82 -14.40 26.28
N GLU A 97 -6.01 -14.19 26.84
CA GLU A 97 -7.18 -15.06 26.63
C GLU A 97 -8.05 -14.60 25.44
N ASP A 98 -7.72 -13.44 24.86
CA ASP A 98 -8.53 -12.88 23.78
C ASP A 98 -8.40 -13.70 22.49
N LYS A 99 -9.52 -13.78 21.77
CA LYS A 99 -9.56 -14.49 20.49
C LYS A 99 -8.90 -13.66 19.38
N VAL A 100 -7.89 -14.24 18.77
CA VAL A 100 -7.24 -13.70 17.59
C VAL A 100 -7.98 -14.16 16.34
N PRO A 101 -8.27 -13.27 15.36
CA PRO A 101 -8.84 -13.66 14.08
C PRO A 101 -7.95 -14.64 13.33
N ASP A 102 -8.53 -15.66 12.74
CA ASP A 102 -7.83 -16.59 11.88
C ASP A 102 -7.46 -16.00 10.52
N ALA A 103 -6.56 -16.65 9.80
CA ALA A 103 -6.09 -16.26 8.48
C ALA A 103 -7.23 -16.02 7.48
N LYS A 104 -8.26 -16.87 7.52
CA LYS A 104 -9.43 -16.78 6.64
C LYS A 104 -10.28 -15.55 6.94
N THR A 105 -10.43 -15.20 8.21
CA THR A 105 -11.13 -13.98 8.66
C THR A 105 -10.38 -12.73 8.20
N LEU A 106 -9.05 -12.72 8.27
CA LEU A 106 -8.22 -11.63 7.78
C LEU A 106 -8.35 -11.45 6.26
N TRP A 107 -8.26 -12.55 5.52
CA TRP A 107 -8.47 -12.57 4.08
C TRP A 107 -9.84 -12.00 3.69
N LEU A 108 -10.91 -12.49 4.31
CA LEU A 108 -12.29 -12.05 4.03
C LEU A 108 -12.50 -10.57 4.34
N PHE A 109 -11.88 -10.06 5.40
CA PHE A 109 -11.95 -8.65 5.75
C PHE A 109 -11.29 -7.79 4.67
N ARG A 110 -10.06 -8.15 4.24
CA ARG A 110 -9.33 -7.46 3.17
C ARG A 110 -10.09 -7.50 1.85
N ASP A 111 -10.59 -8.67 1.44
CA ASP A 111 -11.40 -8.85 0.24
C ASP A 111 -12.65 -7.97 0.27
N THR A 112 -13.36 -7.93 1.41
CA THR A 112 -14.53 -7.06 1.57
C THR A 112 -14.18 -5.57 1.40
N LEU A 113 -13.06 -5.10 1.96
CA LEU A 113 -12.62 -3.71 1.79
C LEU A 113 -12.29 -3.39 0.33
N THR A 114 -11.65 -4.31 -0.37
CA THR A 114 -11.30 -4.19 -1.79
C THR A 114 -12.55 -4.11 -2.64
N ASN A 115 -13.47 -5.06 -2.52
CA ASN A 115 -14.71 -5.13 -3.28
C ASN A 115 -15.65 -3.94 -3.04
N LYS A 116 -15.51 -3.23 -1.92
CA LYS A 116 -16.29 -2.02 -1.58
C LYS A 116 -15.53 -0.72 -1.90
N ASN A 117 -14.38 -0.80 -2.55
CA ASN A 117 -13.49 0.34 -2.81
C ASN A 117 -13.26 1.18 -1.53
N ALA A 118 -13.08 0.49 -0.39
CA ALA A 118 -12.89 1.15 0.88
C ALA A 118 -11.45 1.63 1.10
N ILE A 119 -10.46 0.96 0.50
CA ILE A 119 -9.04 1.28 0.65
C ILE A 119 -8.77 2.73 0.24
N ASP A 120 -9.23 3.14 -0.95
CA ASP A 120 -9.12 4.53 -1.41
C ASP A 120 -9.76 5.54 -0.45
N LYS A 121 -10.92 5.19 0.11
CA LYS A 121 -11.63 6.06 1.06
C LYS A 121 -10.88 6.20 2.37
N LEU A 122 -10.26 5.11 2.85
CA LEU A 122 -9.39 5.10 4.03
C LEU A 122 -8.14 5.95 3.79
N PHE A 123 -7.49 5.77 2.63
CA PHE A 123 -6.32 6.57 2.25
C PHE A 123 -6.65 8.07 2.17
N ARG A 124 -7.75 8.46 1.50
CA ARG A 124 -8.20 9.86 1.45
C ARG A 124 -8.56 10.41 2.83
N ARG A 125 -9.08 9.57 3.71
CA ARG A 125 -9.38 9.96 5.09
C ARG A 125 -8.12 10.23 5.88
N PHE A 126 -7.13 9.36 5.75
CA PHE A 126 -5.81 9.52 6.36
C PHE A 126 -5.10 10.78 5.83
N ASN A 127 -5.08 10.99 4.51
CA ASN A 127 -4.51 12.21 3.92
C ASN A 127 -5.17 13.49 4.47
N ARG A 128 -6.50 13.51 4.63
CA ARG A 128 -7.19 14.65 5.25
C ARG A 128 -6.80 14.88 6.70
N TYR A 129 -6.54 13.82 7.44
CA TYR A 129 -6.02 13.92 8.79
C TYR A 129 -4.63 14.56 8.80
N LEU A 130 -3.70 14.05 7.99
CA LEU A 130 -2.34 14.58 7.88
C LEU A 130 -2.33 16.05 7.43
N ASP A 131 -3.23 16.41 6.53
CA ASP A 131 -3.37 17.78 6.04
C ASP A 131 -3.84 18.74 7.15
N ARG A 132 -4.85 18.33 7.92
CA ARG A 132 -5.35 19.10 9.07
C ARG A 132 -4.32 19.22 10.19
N ALA A 133 -3.49 18.19 10.37
CA ALA A 133 -2.38 18.19 11.33
C ALA A 133 -1.18 19.02 10.86
N GLY A 134 -1.22 19.62 9.65
CA GLY A 134 -0.14 20.43 9.10
C GLY A 134 1.10 19.63 8.72
N LEU A 135 0.99 18.31 8.55
CA LEU A 135 2.10 17.41 8.27
C LEU A 135 2.53 17.40 6.80
N PHE A 136 1.76 18.00 5.89
CA PHE A 136 2.17 18.21 4.51
C PHE A 136 2.87 19.56 4.34
N ALA A 137 4.12 19.53 3.95
CA ALA A 137 4.92 20.74 3.78
C ALA A 137 4.55 21.52 2.51
N ARG A 138 3.93 20.88 1.52
CA ARG A 138 3.54 21.46 0.23
C ARG A 138 4.69 22.20 -0.49
N GLN A 139 5.92 21.70 -0.35
CA GLN A 139 7.15 22.31 -0.85
C GLN A 139 7.73 21.56 -2.05
N GLY A 140 6.90 21.09 -2.94
CA GLY A 140 7.24 20.30 -4.12
C GLY A 140 6.80 18.85 -4.03
N GLN A 141 6.88 18.18 -5.18
CA GLN A 141 6.34 16.83 -5.39
C GLN A 141 7.44 15.89 -5.83
N LEU A 142 7.43 14.67 -5.29
CA LEU A 142 8.31 13.56 -5.70
C LEU A 142 7.45 12.47 -6.33
N ILE A 143 7.72 12.15 -7.59
CA ILE A 143 6.99 11.12 -8.32
C ILE A 143 7.94 9.96 -8.63
N ASP A 144 7.52 8.74 -8.26
CA ASP A 144 8.28 7.52 -8.51
C ASP A 144 7.34 6.32 -8.72
N ALA A 145 7.88 5.23 -9.27
CA ALA A 145 7.16 3.98 -9.51
C ALA A 145 7.94 2.77 -8.98
N SER A 146 7.27 1.98 -8.17
CA SER A 146 7.78 0.73 -7.62
C SER A 146 7.12 -0.46 -8.28
N ILE A 147 7.88 -1.52 -8.58
CA ILE A 147 7.33 -2.78 -9.07
C ILE A 147 6.82 -3.59 -7.87
N VAL A 148 5.56 -4.02 -7.96
CA VAL A 148 4.93 -4.92 -7.00
C VAL A 148 4.77 -6.27 -7.68
N PRO A 149 5.58 -7.30 -7.32
CA PRO A 149 5.46 -8.61 -7.93
C PRO A 149 4.15 -9.27 -7.53
N ALA A 150 3.46 -9.88 -8.51
CA ALA A 150 2.34 -10.75 -8.21
C ALA A 150 2.87 -12.02 -7.51
N PRO A 151 2.26 -12.42 -6.39
CA PRO A 151 2.63 -13.66 -5.72
C PRO A 151 2.27 -14.85 -6.60
N VAL A 152 2.86 -15.87 -6.72
CA VAL A 152 2.57 -17.22 -7.19
C VAL A 152 1.87 -17.36 -8.56
N GLN A 153 2.13 -18.44 -9.29
CA GLN A 153 1.51 -18.84 -10.57
C GLN A 153 1.56 -17.79 -11.70
N ARG A 154 2.79 -17.36 -12.01
CA ARG A 154 3.05 -16.45 -13.14
C ARG A 154 2.48 -17.01 -14.44
N ASN A 155 1.87 -16.17 -15.24
CA ASN A 155 1.39 -16.53 -16.57
C ASN A 155 2.57 -16.69 -17.53
N THR A 156 2.48 -17.65 -18.46
CA THR A 156 3.43 -17.76 -19.56
C THR A 156 3.28 -16.59 -20.53
N ARG A 157 4.20 -16.46 -21.48
CA ARG A 157 4.09 -15.41 -22.51
C ARG A 157 2.88 -15.63 -23.42
N GLU A 158 2.57 -16.86 -23.74
CA GLU A 158 1.43 -17.25 -24.58
C GLU A 158 0.11 -16.96 -23.85
N GLU A 159 -0.01 -17.41 -22.59
CA GLU A 159 -1.15 -17.09 -21.73
C GLU A 159 -1.38 -15.57 -21.66
N ASN A 160 -0.32 -14.78 -21.47
CA ASN A 160 -0.45 -13.31 -21.44
C ASN A 160 -0.84 -12.70 -22.78
N THR A 161 -0.46 -13.31 -23.90
CA THR A 161 -0.85 -12.83 -25.22
C THR A 161 -2.35 -13.00 -25.41
N ASN A 162 -2.90 -14.18 -25.08
CA ASN A 162 -4.32 -14.45 -25.13
C ASN A 162 -5.14 -13.52 -24.22
N ILE A 163 -4.67 -13.33 -22.99
CA ILE A 163 -5.32 -12.42 -22.03
C ILE A 163 -5.34 -10.97 -22.54
N LYS A 164 -4.27 -10.51 -23.19
CA LYS A 164 -4.22 -9.16 -23.79
C LYS A 164 -5.25 -8.98 -24.93
N GLN A 165 -5.60 -10.06 -25.59
CA GLN A 165 -6.63 -10.09 -26.63
C GLN A 165 -8.05 -10.23 -26.06
N GLY A 166 -8.16 -10.33 -24.73
CA GLY A 166 -9.44 -10.54 -24.03
C GLY A 166 -9.88 -12.00 -24.00
N GLU A 167 -8.99 -12.92 -24.39
CA GLU A 167 -9.26 -14.35 -24.44
C GLU A 167 -8.73 -15.03 -23.18
N VAL A 168 -9.53 -15.94 -22.61
CA VAL A 168 -9.08 -16.81 -21.53
C VAL A 168 -8.55 -18.11 -22.17
N PRO A 169 -7.31 -18.52 -21.87
CA PRO A 169 -6.75 -19.77 -22.41
C PRO A 169 -7.69 -20.96 -22.22
N GLU A 170 -7.91 -21.76 -23.25
CA GLU A 170 -8.86 -22.88 -23.23
C GLU A 170 -8.61 -23.87 -22.09
N GLU A 171 -7.33 -24.11 -21.76
CA GLU A 171 -6.95 -24.96 -20.63
C GLU A 171 -7.50 -24.45 -19.29
N TRP A 172 -7.58 -23.13 -19.12
CA TRP A 172 -8.11 -22.54 -17.87
C TRP A 172 -9.63 -22.64 -17.82
N GLN A 173 -10.29 -22.54 -18.97
CA GLN A 173 -11.74 -22.71 -19.05
C GLN A 173 -12.14 -24.14 -18.67
N LYS A 174 -11.33 -25.14 -19.06
CA LYS A 174 -11.53 -26.55 -18.69
C LYS A 174 -11.16 -26.85 -17.23
N GLN A 175 -10.41 -25.96 -16.56
CA GLN A 175 -9.95 -26.11 -15.19
C GLN A 175 -10.28 -24.85 -14.37
N PRO A 176 -11.52 -24.68 -13.87
CA PRO A 176 -11.96 -23.50 -13.14
C PRO A 176 -11.08 -23.16 -11.92
N HIS A 177 -10.53 -24.19 -11.26
CA HIS A 177 -9.63 -24.00 -10.11
C HIS A 177 -8.30 -23.34 -10.52
N LYS A 178 -7.79 -23.65 -11.72
CA LYS A 178 -6.58 -23.02 -12.28
C LYS A 178 -6.84 -21.55 -12.59
N LEU A 179 -8.00 -21.23 -13.18
CA LEU A 179 -8.41 -19.87 -13.48
C LEU A 179 -8.50 -19.00 -12.20
N GLN A 180 -9.06 -19.55 -11.11
CA GLN A 180 -9.17 -18.83 -9.84
C GLN A 180 -7.82 -18.53 -9.17
N GLN A 181 -6.77 -19.28 -9.52
CA GLN A 181 -5.42 -19.10 -8.98
C GLN A 181 -4.54 -18.19 -9.85
N LYS A 182 -4.97 -17.88 -11.07
CA LYS A 182 -4.23 -17.03 -12.02
C LYS A 182 -4.60 -15.56 -11.85
N ASP A 183 -3.60 -14.72 -11.91
CA ASP A 183 -3.79 -13.27 -11.97
C ASP A 183 -3.88 -12.85 -13.44
N THR A 184 -5.08 -12.50 -13.90
CA THR A 184 -5.34 -12.09 -15.28
C THR A 184 -4.97 -10.64 -15.56
N ASP A 185 -4.75 -9.81 -14.54
CA ASP A 185 -4.47 -8.38 -14.68
C ASP A 185 -2.99 -8.06 -14.62
N ALA A 186 -2.19 -8.89 -13.94
CA ALA A 186 -0.75 -8.74 -13.86
C ALA A 186 -0.07 -8.92 -15.23
N ARG A 187 1.02 -8.18 -15.47
CA ARG A 187 1.78 -8.21 -16.73
C ARG A 187 3.28 -8.31 -16.47
N TRP A 188 3.99 -8.74 -17.53
CA TRP A 188 5.44 -8.81 -17.53
C TRP A 188 6.05 -7.46 -17.89
N VAL A 189 7.11 -7.09 -17.16
CA VAL A 189 8.00 -5.96 -17.49
C VAL A 189 9.45 -6.39 -17.35
N LYS A 190 10.34 -5.86 -18.18
CA LYS A 190 11.78 -6.04 -18.06
C LYS A 190 12.40 -4.74 -17.52
N LYS A 191 13.05 -4.81 -16.35
CA LYS A 191 13.77 -3.68 -15.74
C LYS A 191 15.16 -4.16 -15.32
N ASN A 192 16.21 -3.42 -15.71
CA ASN A 192 17.60 -3.73 -15.38
C ASN A 192 18.03 -5.18 -15.73
N GLY A 193 17.62 -5.66 -16.92
CA GLY A 193 17.93 -7.01 -17.39
C GLY A 193 17.08 -8.12 -16.74
N ARG A 194 16.30 -7.85 -15.70
CA ARG A 194 15.44 -8.83 -15.01
C ARG A 194 13.99 -8.68 -15.43
N SER A 195 13.30 -9.82 -15.57
CA SER A 195 11.88 -9.87 -15.87
C SER A 195 11.08 -9.93 -14.56
N HIS A 196 10.08 -9.06 -14.45
CA HIS A 196 9.16 -8.99 -13.32
C HIS A 196 7.74 -9.21 -13.83
N TYR A 197 6.94 -9.96 -13.06
CA TYR A 197 5.54 -10.18 -13.32
C TYR A 197 4.70 -9.59 -12.18
N GLY A 198 3.77 -8.73 -12.49
CA GLY A 198 2.93 -8.08 -11.48
C GLY A 198 2.42 -6.72 -11.89
N TYR A 199 2.53 -5.79 -10.97
CA TYR A 199 1.98 -4.43 -11.03
C TYR A 199 3.08 -3.39 -10.81
N LYS A 200 2.73 -2.13 -11.07
CA LYS A 200 3.47 -0.96 -10.62
C LYS A 200 2.60 -0.12 -9.71
N ASN A 201 3.17 0.30 -8.60
CA ASN A 201 2.60 1.31 -7.73
C ASN A 201 3.32 2.63 -8.00
N HIS A 202 2.63 3.55 -8.65
CA HIS A 202 3.09 4.90 -8.90
C HIS A 202 2.65 5.79 -7.75
N VAL A 203 3.55 6.57 -7.19
CA VAL A 203 3.27 7.43 -6.04
C VAL A 203 3.73 8.84 -6.27
N ASN A 204 2.99 9.79 -5.72
CA ASN A 204 3.42 11.16 -5.53
C ASN A 204 3.50 11.43 -4.04
N ALA A 205 4.66 11.84 -3.57
CA ALA A 205 4.92 12.16 -2.17
C ALA A 205 5.31 13.63 -2.00
N ASP A 206 5.00 14.18 -0.83
CA ASP A 206 5.53 15.46 -0.41
C ASP A 206 7.05 15.43 -0.33
N ARG A 207 7.71 16.44 -0.92
CA ARG A 207 9.18 16.48 -1.01
C ARG A 207 9.85 16.50 0.36
N LYS A 208 9.32 17.23 1.33
CA LYS A 208 9.97 17.43 2.63
C LYS A 208 9.79 16.24 3.56
N HIS A 209 8.55 15.82 3.77
CA HIS A 209 8.22 14.78 4.74
C HIS A 209 8.05 13.39 4.13
N LYS A 210 8.10 13.26 2.80
CA LYS A 210 7.98 11.99 2.05
C LYS A 210 6.63 11.28 2.25
N LEU A 211 5.62 12.01 2.69
CA LEU A 211 4.27 11.46 2.88
C LEU A 211 3.56 11.34 1.53
N ILE A 212 2.99 10.17 1.25
CA ILE A 212 2.31 9.89 -0.01
C ILE A 212 0.98 10.67 -0.07
N ARG A 213 0.81 11.45 -1.15
CA ARG A 213 -0.37 12.26 -1.43
C ARG A 213 -1.35 11.59 -2.37
N THR A 214 -0.82 11.06 -3.47
CA THR A 214 -1.59 10.34 -4.48
C THR A 214 -0.87 9.06 -4.85
N TYR A 215 -1.62 8.07 -5.29
CA TYR A 215 -1.08 6.84 -5.84
C TYR A 215 -1.95 6.32 -6.96
N VAL A 216 -1.35 5.59 -7.89
CA VAL A 216 -2.03 4.88 -8.97
C VAL A 216 -1.38 3.51 -9.13
N VAL A 217 -2.19 2.47 -9.19
CA VAL A 217 -1.72 1.12 -9.47
C VAL A 217 -2.06 0.78 -10.92
N THR A 218 -1.04 0.31 -11.66
CA THR A 218 -1.20 -0.18 -13.03
C THR A 218 -0.63 -1.58 -13.14
N ASP A 219 -0.91 -2.29 -14.22
CA ASP A 219 -0.11 -3.47 -14.55
C ASP A 219 1.35 -3.06 -14.82
N ALA A 220 2.29 -4.01 -14.64
CA ALA A 220 3.71 -3.69 -14.74
C ALA A 220 4.18 -3.28 -16.15
N SER A 221 3.41 -3.56 -17.21
CA SER A 221 3.78 -3.22 -18.59
C SER A 221 3.54 -1.75 -18.92
N VAL A 222 2.71 -1.05 -18.15
CA VAL A 222 2.42 0.38 -18.36
C VAL A 222 3.68 1.20 -18.11
N HIS A 223 4.01 2.10 -19.05
CA HIS A 223 5.15 2.99 -18.89
C HIS A 223 4.88 4.05 -17.82
N ASP A 224 5.87 4.34 -16.97
CA ASP A 224 5.73 5.21 -15.81
C ASP A 224 5.18 6.61 -16.17
N SER A 225 5.59 7.16 -17.31
CA SER A 225 5.11 8.45 -17.82
C SER A 225 3.60 8.53 -18.07
N ARG A 226 2.92 7.39 -18.28
CA ARG A 226 1.46 7.38 -18.53
C ARG A 226 0.64 7.64 -17.27
N ALA A 227 1.18 7.34 -16.09
CA ALA A 227 0.53 7.59 -14.82
C ALA A 227 0.77 9.02 -14.31
N PHE A 228 1.66 9.79 -14.94
CA PHE A 228 2.17 11.06 -14.44
C PHE A 228 1.07 12.09 -14.13
N ASP A 229 0.20 12.36 -15.09
CA ASP A 229 -0.83 13.40 -14.96
C ASP A 229 -1.83 13.11 -13.82
N SER A 230 -2.15 11.83 -13.61
CA SER A 230 -3.05 11.40 -12.52
C SER A 230 -2.41 11.44 -11.13
N LEU A 231 -1.08 11.55 -11.06
CA LEU A 231 -0.34 11.64 -9.81
C LEU A 231 -0.18 13.07 -9.31
N LEU A 232 -0.27 14.09 -10.18
CA LEU A 232 -0.05 15.48 -9.79
C LEU A 232 -1.03 15.91 -8.69
N ASP A 233 -0.49 16.48 -7.62
CA ASP A 233 -1.27 17.03 -6.51
C ASP A 233 -1.44 18.55 -6.70
N SER A 234 -2.61 18.95 -7.17
CA SER A 234 -2.96 20.36 -7.38
C SER A 234 -3.01 21.18 -6.07
N SER A 235 -3.10 20.53 -4.93
CA SER A 235 -3.08 21.19 -3.62
C SER A 235 -1.67 21.54 -3.14
N ASN A 236 -0.62 21.02 -3.81
CA ASN A 236 0.76 21.30 -3.47
C ASN A 236 1.16 22.68 -4.03
N THR A 237 1.39 23.65 -3.16
CA THR A 237 1.75 25.03 -3.53
C THR A 237 3.21 25.16 -3.99
N GLY A 238 4.05 24.18 -3.73
CA GLY A 238 5.42 24.11 -4.22
C GLY A 238 5.46 23.78 -5.71
N LYS A 239 6.08 24.64 -6.50
CA LYS A 239 6.08 24.51 -7.96
C LYS A 239 7.00 23.43 -8.50
N GLN A 240 7.89 22.87 -7.69
CA GLN A 240 8.91 21.90 -8.14
C GLN A 240 8.34 20.48 -8.21
N VAL A 241 8.58 19.80 -9.33
CA VAL A 241 8.21 18.40 -9.55
C VAL A 241 9.47 17.61 -9.88
N PHE A 242 9.79 16.65 -9.02
CA PHE A 242 10.95 15.77 -9.15
C PHE A 242 10.49 14.38 -9.55
N ALA A 243 11.17 13.78 -10.50
CA ALA A 243 10.98 12.38 -10.90
C ALA A 243 12.27 11.85 -11.53
N ASP A 244 12.32 10.55 -11.75
CA ASP A 244 13.43 9.95 -12.49
C ASP A 244 13.36 10.26 -13.99
N SER A 245 14.42 9.92 -14.73
CA SER A 245 14.54 10.22 -16.16
C SER A 245 13.53 9.46 -17.05
N ALA A 246 12.85 8.43 -16.53
CA ALA A 246 11.81 7.70 -17.25
C ALA A 246 10.55 8.55 -17.47
N TYR A 247 10.33 9.58 -16.63
CA TYR A 247 9.24 10.54 -16.77
C TYR A 247 9.55 11.70 -17.73
N ARG A 248 10.78 11.77 -18.28
CA ARG A 248 11.16 12.88 -19.15
C ARG A 248 10.59 12.71 -20.55
N SER A 249 9.58 13.51 -20.91
CA SER A 249 8.97 13.55 -22.25
C SER A 249 8.53 14.97 -22.62
N LYS A 250 8.30 15.19 -23.93
CA LYS A 250 7.76 16.48 -24.40
C LYS A 250 6.35 16.73 -23.84
N ALA A 251 5.52 15.70 -23.78
CA ALA A 251 4.16 15.78 -23.24
C ALA A 251 4.17 16.22 -21.77
N ILE A 252 4.95 15.55 -20.91
CA ILE A 252 5.09 15.93 -19.49
C ILE A 252 5.62 17.34 -19.33
N ASN A 253 6.59 17.77 -20.16
CA ASN A 253 7.07 19.14 -20.14
C ASN A 253 5.96 20.16 -20.45
N SER A 254 5.07 19.85 -21.41
CA SER A 254 3.92 20.70 -21.75
C SER A 254 2.94 20.76 -20.59
N THR A 255 2.55 19.60 -20.01
CA THR A 255 1.67 19.54 -18.84
C THR A 255 2.21 20.37 -17.67
N LEU A 256 3.49 20.20 -17.32
CA LEU A 256 4.10 20.97 -16.23
C LEU A 256 4.10 22.48 -16.51
N LYS A 257 4.39 22.89 -17.74
CA LYS A 257 4.38 24.30 -18.14
C LYS A 257 2.97 24.90 -18.08
N GLU A 258 1.97 24.19 -18.58
CA GLU A 258 0.55 24.58 -18.54
C GLU A 258 0.04 24.77 -17.12
N GLN A 259 0.49 23.92 -16.19
CA GLN A 259 0.14 24.01 -14.76
C GLN A 259 1.04 24.97 -13.97
N GLY A 260 1.98 25.66 -14.61
CA GLY A 260 2.92 26.58 -13.95
C GLY A 260 3.89 25.90 -13.00
N LEU A 261 4.15 24.60 -13.21
CA LEU A 261 5.05 23.78 -12.40
C LEU A 261 6.47 23.80 -12.97
N LYS A 262 7.46 23.74 -12.09
CA LYS A 262 8.88 23.71 -12.45
C LYS A 262 9.35 22.27 -12.62
N ASN A 263 9.88 21.95 -13.79
CA ASN A 263 10.38 20.63 -14.12
C ASN A 263 11.78 20.41 -13.54
N GLU A 264 11.87 19.57 -12.51
CA GLU A 264 13.12 19.09 -11.91
C GLU A 264 13.30 17.57 -12.14
N ILE A 265 12.77 17.04 -13.26
CA ILE A 265 12.92 15.64 -13.64
C ILE A 265 14.35 15.40 -14.10
N HIS A 266 14.98 14.35 -13.61
CA HIS A 266 16.36 14.01 -13.95
C HIS A 266 16.58 13.88 -15.45
N HIS A 267 17.74 14.39 -15.91
CA HIS A 267 18.17 14.21 -17.29
C HIS A 267 18.69 12.79 -17.51
N LYS A 268 18.47 12.25 -18.71
CA LYS A 268 19.02 10.96 -19.10
C LYS A 268 20.33 11.18 -19.88
N GLY A 269 21.40 10.57 -19.39
CA GLY A 269 22.66 10.46 -20.17
C GLY A 269 22.53 9.36 -21.22
N TYR A 270 23.14 9.55 -22.37
CA TYR A 270 23.23 8.54 -23.44
C TYR A 270 24.66 8.10 -23.65
N ARG A 271 24.86 6.90 -24.20
CA ARG A 271 26.18 6.39 -24.55
C ARG A 271 26.82 7.34 -25.56
N GLY A 272 27.99 7.91 -25.23
CA GLY A 272 28.68 8.92 -26.05
C GLY A 272 28.25 10.39 -25.83
N MET A 273 27.22 10.64 -25.00
CA MET A 273 26.78 11.99 -24.60
C MET A 273 26.54 12.03 -23.10
N PRO A 274 27.60 12.08 -22.26
CA PRO A 274 27.43 12.17 -20.81
C PRO A 274 26.74 13.46 -20.41
N LEU A 275 26.09 13.44 -19.26
CA LEU A 275 25.44 14.64 -18.70
C LEU A 275 26.51 15.67 -18.33
N THR A 276 26.27 16.94 -18.65
CA THR A 276 27.05 18.05 -18.12
C THR A 276 26.85 18.19 -16.61
N GLU A 277 27.81 18.73 -15.88
CA GLU A 277 27.72 18.93 -14.43
C GLU A 277 26.43 19.66 -14.00
N ALA A 278 26.02 20.67 -14.77
CA ALA A 278 24.77 21.40 -14.52
C ALA A 278 23.52 20.50 -14.62
N LYS A 279 23.51 19.50 -15.52
CA LYS A 279 22.40 18.54 -15.70
C LYS A 279 22.46 17.37 -14.72
N GLN A 280 23.59 17.15 -14.07
CA GLN A 280 23.74 16.14 -13.02
C GLN A 280 23.23 16.62 -11.66
N ARG A 281 23.11 17.93 -11.46
CA ARG A 281 22.66 18.58 -10.22
C ARG A 281 21.15 18.73 -10.09
N VAL A 282 20.40 18.32 -11.09
CA VAL A 282 18.91 18.35 -11.08
C VAL A 282 18.34 17.05 -10.56
#